data_977b8effd1504d043d4c2e7a2f877acf
#
_entry.id   977b8effd1504d043d4c2e7a2f877acf
#
_cell.length_a   1.000
_cell.length_b   1.000
_cell.length_c   1.000
_cell.angle_alpha   90.00
_cell.angle_beta   90.00
_cell.angle_gamma   90.00
#
_symmetry.space_group_name_H-M   'P 1'
#
loop_
_entity.id
_entity.type
_entity.pdbx_description
1 polymer ?
#
loop_
_entity_poly.entity_id
_entity_poly.type
_entity_poly.pdbx_seq_one_letter_code
_entity_poly.pdbx_strand_id
1 'polypeptide(L)'
;MNPFYNELAERISGEVPELERVVRRAAQAWLQAQRTPEEFAYLDSVAWNLHSFYSGLERLFELIARHVDRALPTGETWHRDLLQQMAQDVIDVRPAVIEPDRLPALDEFRRFRHLVRNVYTMNLVPEKIAGLMTALPELWPGLRAELQAFADFLDELAQVG
;
A
#
# COMPACT_ATOMS: atom_id res chain seq x y z
N MET A 1 -6.75 26.73 -9.49
CA MET A 1 -5.50 25.94 -9.45
C MET A 1 -5.11 25.62 -8.02
N ASN A 2 -4.89 24.37 -7.72
CA ASN A 2 -4.40 23.98 -6.41
C ASN A 2 -2.95 23.49 -6.54
N PRO A 3 -1.95 24.31 -6.18
CA PRO A 3 -0.54 23.94 -6.33
C PRO A 3 -0.16 22.70 -5.51
N PHE A 4 -0.94 22.40 -4.50
CA PHE A 4 -0.72 21.21 -3.69
C PHE A 4 -0.94 19.91 -4.48
N TYR A 5 -1.81 19.92 -5.48
CA TYR A 5 -2.06 18.73 -6.29
C TYR A 5 -0.82 18.31 -7.09
N ASN A 6 -0.03 19.26 -7.58
CA ASN A 6 1.25 18.95 -8.22
C ASN A 6 2.24 18.32 -7.23
N GLU A 7 2.33 18.89 -6.04
CA GLU A 7 3.20 18.34 -4.99
C GLU A 7 2.80 16.93 -4.59
N LEU A 8 1.49 16.70 -4.45
CA LEU A 8 0.99 15.38 -4.11
C LEU A 8 1.23 14.38 -5.25
N ALA A 9 1.04 14.80 -6.49
CA ALA A 9 1.34 13.97 -7.66
C ALA A 9 2.81 13.56 -7.70
N GLU A 10 3.72 14.50 -7.44
CA GLU A 10 5.16 14.23 -7.37
C GLU A 10 5.48 13.27 -6.21
N ARG A 11 4.81 13.45 -5.08
CA ARG A 11 4.99 12.58 -3.93
C ARG A 11 4.59 11.15 -4.24
N ILE A 12 3.45 10.97 -4.88
CA ILE A 12 2.96 9.63 -5.28
C ILE A 12 3.94 9.02 -6.29
N SER A 13 4.30 9.76 -7.33
CA SER A 13 5.23 9.28 -8.36
C SER A 13 6.60 8.94 -7.77
N GLY A 14 7.06 9.67 -6.75
CA GLY A 14 8.33 9.41 -6.09
C GLY A 14 8.29 8.19 -5.17
N GLU A 15 7.13 7.90 -4.57
CA GLU A 15 6.98 6.74 -3.70
C GLU A 15 6.82 5.42 -4.47
N VAL A 16 6.33 5.47 -5.70
CA VAL A 16 6.15 4.25 -6.50
C VAL A 16 7.46 3.47 -6.67
N PRO A 17 8.60 4.07 -7.05
CA PRO A 17 9.87 3.34 -7.11
C PRO A 17 10.32 2.80 -5.75
N GLU A 18 10.03 3.50 -4.67
CA GLU A 18 10.37 3.05 -3.32
C GLU A 18 9.55 1.82 -2.92
N LEU A 19 8.26 1.81 -3.23
CA LEU A 19 7.42 0.64 -3.02
C LEU A 19 7.89 -0.54 -3.88
N GLU A 20 8.27 -0.28 -5.14
CA GLU A 20 8.85 -1.29 -6.02
C GLU A 20 10.09 -1.93 -5.41
N ARG A 21 10.95 -1.11 -4.82
CA ARG A 21 12.16 -1.59 -4.15
C ARG A 21 11.83 -2.51 -2.98
N VAL A 22 10.83 -2.13 -2.18
CA VAL A 22 10.37 -2.93 -1.04
C VAL A 22 9.80 -4.26 -1.51
N VAL A 23 9.00 -4.24 -2.59
CA VAL A 23 8.44 -5.46 -3.19
C VAL A 23 9.56 -6.41 -3.64
N ARG A 24 10.60 -5.89 -4.28
CA ARG A 24 11.75 -6.69 -4.72
C ARG A 24 12.50 -7.28 -3.54
N ARG A 25 12.71 -6.51 -2.47
CA ARG A 25 13.38 -6.98 -1.26
C ARG A 25 12.59 -8.10 -0.60
N ALA A 26 11.28 -7.96 -0.54
CA ALA A 26 10.42 -9.01 0.00
C ALA A 26 10.55 -10.30 -0.81
N ALA A 27 10.56 -10.20 -2.14
CA ALA A 27 10.70 -11.36 -3.01
C ALA A 27 12.06 -12.05 -2.84
N GLN A 28 13.14 -11.28 -2.73
CA GLN A 28 14.48 -11.84 -2.53
C GLN A 28 14.60 -12.54 -1.17
N ALA A 29 14.09 -11.90 -0.12
CA ALA A 29 14.09 -12.48 1.23
C ALA A 29 13.24 -13.75 1.27
N TRP A 30 12.10 -13.75 0.60
CA TRP A 30 11.23 -14.92 0.54
C TRP A 30 11.91 -16.10 -0.15
N LEU A 31 12.62 -15.84 -1.24
CA LEU A 31 13.39 -16.88 -1.93
C LEU A 31 14.42 -17.50 -1.00
N GLN A 32 15.15 -16.69 -0.24
CA GLN A 32 16.13 -17.16 0.74
C GLN A 32 15.47 -17.92 1.88
N ALA A 33 14.32 -17.45 2.37
CA ALA A 33 13.58 -18.12 3.42
C ALA A 33 13.15 -19.54 3.00
N GLN A 34 12.76 -19.70 1.73
CA GLN A 34 12.38 -21.01 1.19
C GLN A 34 13.58 -21.95 1.03
N ARG A 35 14.75 -21.41 0.66
CA ARG A 35 15.97 -22.19 0.46
C ARG A 35 16.61 -22.59 1.79
N THR A 36 16.47 -21.78 2.83
CA THR A 36 17.09 -21.98 4.12
C THR A 36 16.06 -21.77 5.23
N PRO A 37 15.09 -22.73 5.37
CA PRO A 37 13.98 -22.55 6.32
C PRO A 37 14.44 -22.46 7.79
N GLU A 38 15.59 -23.01 8.12
CA GLU A 38 16.14 -22.96 9.47
C GLU A 38 16.70 -21.60 9.86
N GLU A 39 16.90 -20.71 8.88
CA GLU A 39 17.41 -19.35 9.12
C GLU A 39 16.25 -18.37 9.22
N PHE A 40 15.80 -18.10 10.43
CA PHE A 40 14.62 -17.26 10.69
C PHE A 40 14.78 -15.82 10.24
N ALA A 41 16.02 -15.34 10.12
CA ALA A 41 16.28 -13.95 9.71
C ALA A 41 15.66 -13.59 8.34
N TYR A 42 15.61 -14.55 7.43
CA TYR A 42 15.00 -14.30 6.11
C TYR A 42 13.50 -14.10 6.20
N LEU A 43 12.81 -14.89 7.02
CA LEU A 43 11.38 -14.75 7.22
C LEU A 43 11.06 -13.42 7.92
N ASP A 44 11.89 -13.04 8.89
CA ASP A 44 11.77 -11.75 9.58
C ASP A 44 11.91 -10.59 8.58
N SER A 45 12.86 -10.73 7.64
CA SER A 45 13.07 -9.73 6.59
C SER A 45 11.84 -9.60 5.67
N VAL A 46 11.23 -10.74 5.30
CA VAL A 46 9.98 -10.72 4.51
C VAL A 46 8.90 -9.96 5.27
N ALA A 47 8.69 -10.30 6.54
CA ALA A 47 7.67 -9.66 7.37
C ALA A 47 7.89 -8.16 7.46
N TRP A 48 9.12 -7.73 7.67
CA TRP A 48 9.46 -6.31 7.75
C TRP A 48 9.18 -5.58 6.43
N ASN A 49 9.54 -6.19 5.30
CA ASN A 49 9.28 -5.58 3.99
C ASN A 49 7.79 -5.52 3.68
N LEU A 50 7.02 -6.54 4.04
CA LEU A 50 5.55 -6.51 3.87
C LEU A 50 4.92 -5.42 4.74
N HIS A 51 5.39 -5.26 5.96
CA HIS A 51 4.97 -4.17 6.85
C HIS A 51 5.27 -2.82 6.21
N SER A 52 6.49 -2.65 5.71
CA SER A 52 6.93 -1.40 5.07
C SER A 52 6.14 -1.09 3.81
N PHE A 53 5.81 -2.11 3.02
CA PHE A 53 5.00 -1.97 1.82
C PHE A 53 3.65 -1.35 2.14
N TYR A 54 2.91 -1.96 3.06
CA TYR A 54 1.56 -1.45 3.38
C TYR A 54 1.63 -0.11 4.10
N SER A 55 2.62 0.09 4.96
CA SER A 55 2.79 1.38 5.66
C SER A 55 3.06 2.52 4.69
N GLY A 56 3.88 2.28 3.67
CA GLY A 56 4.14 3.28 2.63
C GLY A 56 2.91 3.59 1.81
N LEU A 57 2.16 2.56 1.45
CA LEU A 57 0.92 2.68 0.70
C LEU A 57 -0.12 3.47 1.52
N GLU A 58 -0.28 3.14 2.79
CA GLU A 58 -1.25 3.81 3.66
C GLU A 58 -0.92 5.28 3.85
N ARG A 59 0.35 5.65 3.93
CA ARG A 59 0.72 7.07 4.01
C ARG A 59 0.27 7.85 2.78
N LEU A 60 0.37 7.25 1.60
CA LEU A 60 -0.16 7.88 0.38
C LEU A 60 -1.68 8.03 0.46
N PHE A 61 -2.36 7.00 0.93
CA PHE A 61 -3.82 7.04 1.10
C PHE A 61 -4.25 8.13 2.09
N GLU A 62 -3.51 8.28 3.19
CA GLU A 62 -3.79 9.35 4.16
C GLU A 62 -3.65 10.74 3.53
N LEU A 63 -2.61 10.94 2.73
CA LEU A 63 -2.40 12.22 2.05
C LEU A 63 -3.54 12.52 1.08
N ILE A 64 -4.00 11.52 0.34
CA ILE A 64 -5.13 11.69 -0.59
C ILE A 64 -6.40 12.02 0.18
N ALA A 65 -6.71 11.26 1.24
CA ALA A 65 -7.90 11.49 2.05
C ALA A 65 -7.88 12.89 2.67
N ARG A 66 -6.74 13.32 3.18
CA ARG A 66 -6.62 14.60 3.86
C ARG A 66 -6.70 15.78 2.90
N HIS A 67 -6.00 15.72 1.79
CA HIS A 67 -5.79 16.89 0.94
C HIS A 67 -6.66 16.92 -0.32
N VAL A 68 -7.12 15.79 -0.81
CA VAL A 68 -8.01 15.70 -1.96
C VAL A 68 -9.44 15.56 -1.51
N ASP A 69 -9.72 14.55 -0.68
CA ASP A 69 -11.07 14.26 -0.20
C ASP A 69 -11.49 15.21 0.92
N ARG A 70 -10.53 15.72 1.67
CA ARG A 70 -10.75 16.52 2.89
C ARG A 70 -11.60 15.77 3.91
N ALA A 71 -11.41 14.46 3.97
CA ALA A 71 -12.16 13.56 4.84
C ALA A 71 -11.26 12.41 5.23
N LEU A 72 -10.54 12.55 6.35
CA LEU A 72 -9.69 11.51 6.89
C LEU A 72 -10.47 10.70 7.93
N PRO A 73 -10.61 9.37 7.77
CA PRO A 73 -11.31 8.56 8.74
C PRO A 73 -10.68 8.62 10.13
N THR A 74 -11.49 8.51 11.16
CA THR A 74 -11.06 8.50 12.56
C THR A 74 -11.71 7.32 13.29
N GLY A 75 -11.23 7.02 14.49
CA GLY A 75 -11.77 5.94 15.32
C GLY A 75 -10.97 4.66 15.19
N GLU A 76 -11.49 3.59 15.81
CA GLU A 76 -10.74 2.32 15.93
C GLU A 76 -10.55 1.59 14.60
N THR A 77 -11.43 1.81 13.62
CA THR A 77 -11.40 1.12 12.34
C THR A 77 -10.89 2.01 11.20
N TRP A 78 -10.18 3.09 11.52
CA TRP A 78 -9.78 4.08 10.53
C TRP A 78 -8.88 3.51 9.42
N HIS A 79 -8.01 2.55 9.73
CA HIS A 79 -7.15 1.92 8.73
C HIS A 79 -7.97 1.18 7.68
N ARG A 80 -8.98 0.43 8.11
CA ARG A 80 -9.88 -0.29 7.20
C ARG A 80 -10.73 0.70 6.40
N ASP A 81 -11.27 1.69 7.09
CA ASP A 81 -12.14 2.70 6.47
C ASP A 81 -11.39 3.50 5.42
N LEU A 82 -10.13 3.83 5.69
CA LEU A 82 -9.26 4.52 4.73
C LEU A 82 -9.04 3.68 3.47
N LEU A 83 -8.74 2.40 3.63
CA LEU A 83 -8.55 1.50 2.49
C LEU A 83 -9.82 1.43 1.63
N GLN A 84 -10.98 1.29 2.27
CA GLN A 84 -12.27 1.24 1.57
C GLN A 84 -12.55 2.57 0.84
N GLN A 85 -12.21 3.69 1.47
CA GLN A 85 -12.40 5.02 0.88
C GLN A 85 -11.63 5.16 -0.44
N MET A 86 -10.43 4.61 -0.53
CA MET A 86 -9.61 4.70 -1.73
C MET A 86 -10.20 3.94 -2.92
N ALA A 87 -11.05 2.96 -2.68
CA ALA A 87 -11.73 2.19 -3.72
C ALA A 87 -13.06 2.80 -4.17
N GLN A 88 -13.41 3.98 -3.67
CA GLN A 88 -14.65 4.66 -3.98
C GLN A 88 -14.39 5.92 -4.80
N ASP A 89 -15.31 6.19 -5.75
CA ASP A 89 -15.36 7.51 -6.40
C ASP A 89 -15.86 8.53 -5.40
N VAL A 90 -15.29 9.72 -5.44
CA VAL A 90 -15.82 10.87 -4.69
C VAL A 90 -16.41 11.83 -5.71
N ILE A 91 -17.73 11.93 -5.75
CA ILE A 91 -18.45 12.70 -6.76
C ILE A 91 -17.94 14.14 -6.81
N ASP A 92 -17.67 14.63 -8.02
CA ASP A 92 -17.17 15.97 -8.29
C ASP A 92 -15.76 16.27 -7.72
N VAL A 93 -15.09 15.27 -7.18
CA VAL A 93 -13.75 15.43 -6.60
C VAL A 93 -12.72 14.58 -7.32
N ARG A 94 -12.93 13.25 -7.34
CA ARG A 94 -11.96 12.33 -7.93
C ARG A 94 -12.58 10.96 -8.22
N PRO A 95 -12.00 10.21 -9.18
CA PRO A 95 -12.34 8.79 -9.34
C PRO A 95 -11.69 7.95 -8.24
N ALA A 96 -12.05 6.69 -8.16
CA ALA A 96 -11.41 5.74 -7.25
C ALA A 96 -9.89 5.70 -7.50
N VAL A 97 -9.11 5.62 -6.44
CA VAL A 97 -7.65 5.51 -6.53
C VAL A 97 -7.25 4.10 -6.93
N ILE A 98 -7.96 3.11 -6.38
CA ILE A 98 -7.71 1.69 -6.63
C ILE A 98 -9.01 1.02 -7.04
N GLU A 99 -8.89 -0.06 -7.83
CA GLU A 99 -10.04 -0.86 -8.21
C GLU A 99 -10.61 -1.57 -6.98
N PRO A 100 -11.97 -1.61 -6.84
CA PRO A 100 -12.58 -2.33 -5.71
C PRO A 100 -12.17 -3.80 -5.61
N ASP A 101 -11.87 -4.43 -6.73
CA ASP A 101 -11.44 -5.83 -6.77
C ASP A 101 -10.12 -6.07 -6.05
N ARG A 102 -9.35 -5.02 -5.77
CA ARG A 102 -8.08 -5.14 -5.04
C ARG A 102 -8.26 -5.14 -3.52
N LEU A 103 -9.45 -4.76 -3.04
CA LEU A 103 -9.69 -4.63 -1.60
C LEU A 103 -9.42 -5.91 -0.81
N PRO A 104 -9.90 -7.09 -1.24
CA PRO A 104 -9.64 -8.30 -0.46
C PRO A 104 -8.14 -8.60 -0.28
N ALA A 105 -7.35 -8.46 -1.34
CA ALA A 105 -5.91 -8.70 -1.26
C ALA A 105 -5.22 -7.65 -0.38
N LEU A 106 -5.52 -6.37 -0.59
CA LEU A 106 -4.92 -5.29 0.21
C LEU A 106 -5.32 -5.39 1.67
N ASP A 107 -6.53 -5.83 1.97
CA ASP A 107 -6.97 -6.00 3.34
C ASP A 107 -6.16 -7.07 4.08
N GLU A 108 -5.71 -8.11 3.38
CA GLU A 108 -4.82 -9.11 3.97
C GLU A 108 -3.47 -8.49 4.36
N PHE A 109 -2.91 -7.61 3.53
CA PHE A 109 -1.67 -6.88 3.85
C PHE A 109 -1.88 -5.94 5.03
N ARG A 110 -3.03 -5.26 5.10
CA ARG A 110 -3.37 -4.38 6.22
C ARG A 110 -3.43 -5.16 7.53
N ARG A 111 -4.09 -6.30 7.52
CA ARG A 111 -4.21 -7.16 8.70
C ARG A 111 -2.86 -7.70 9.13
N PHE A 112 -2.03 -8.09 8.19
CA PHE A 112 -0.70 -8.58 8.48
C PHE A 112 0.17 -7.49 9.13
N ARG A 113 0.11 -6.28 8.58
CA ARG A 113 0.81 -5.14 9.16
C ARG A 113 0.39 -4.90 10.61
N HIS A 114 -0.91 -4.95 10.87
CA HIS A 114 -1.45 -4.79 12.21
C HIS A 114 -0.94 -5.89 13.16
N LEU A 115 -0.92 -7.12 12.69
CA LEU A 115 -0.42 -8.26 13.45
C LEU A 115 1.06 -8.09 13.81
N VAL A 116 1.90 -7.75 12.84
CA VAL A 116 3.34 -7.57 13.04
C VAL A 116 3.61 -6.43 14.03
N ARG A 117 2.83 -5.36 13.95
CA ARG A 117 2.99 -4.19 14.81
C ARG A 117 2.64 -4.49 16.26
N ASN A 118 1.66 -5.36 16.50
CA ASN A 118 1.12 -5.59 17.85
C ASN A 118 1.58 -6.90 18.48
N VAL A 119 2.06 -7.86 17.68
CA VAL A 119 2.56 -9.14 18.20
C VAL A 119 4.07 -9.10 18.20
N TYR A 120 4.61 -8.67 19.31
CA TYR A 120 6.04 -8.43 19.47
C TYR A 120 6.87 -9.71 19.53
N THR A 121 6.28 -10.82 19.86
CA THR A 121 6.99 -12.10 19.97
C THR A 121 6.83 -12.92 18.70
N MET A 122 7.31 -12.48 17.71
CA MET A 122 7.64 -13.00 16.38
C MET A 122 7.38 -14.49 16.12
N ASN A 123 6.23 -15.00 16.52
CA ASN A 123 5.75 -16.27 16.02
C ASN A 123 5.06 -16.01 14.67
N LEU A 124 5.86 -15.66 13.69
CA LEU A 124 5.38 -15.48 12.34
C LEU A 124 4.84 -16.81 11.82
N VAL A 125 3.65 -16.78 11.27
CA VAL A 125 3.03 -17.96 10.68
C VAL A 125 3.46 -18.03 9.21
N PRO A 126 4.35 -18.98 8.85
CA PRO A 126 4.89 -19.03 7.48
C PRO A 126 3.80 -19.15 6.41
N GLU A 127 2.68 -19.82 6.70
CA GLU A 127 1.59 -19.99 5.76
C GLU A 127 0.93 -18.67 5.40
N LYS A 128 0.78 -17.76 6.37
CA LYS A 128 0.22 -16.43 6.10
C LYS A 128 1.15 -15.61 5.22
N ILE A 129 2.45 -15.68 5.51
CA ILE A 129 3.45 -14.98 4.70
C ILE A 129 3.48 -15.56 3.30
N ALA A 130 3.40 -16.89 3.16
CA ALA A 130 3.35 -17.54 1.86
C ALA A 130 2.16 -17.04 1.03
N GLY A 131 0.98 -16.92 1.65
CA GLY A 131 -0.20 -16.40 0.98
C GLY A 131 0.00 -14.98 0.47
N LEU A 132 0.58 -14.11 1.29
CA LEU A 132 0.87 -12.72 0.91
C LEU A 132 1.91 -12.67 -0.22
N MET A 133 2.95 -13.50 -0.14
CA MET A 133 4.00 -13.53 -1.15
C MET A 133 3.55 -14.15 -2.46
N THR A 134 2.50 -14.97 -2.44
CA THR A 134 1.83 -15.44 -3.66
C THR A 134 0.99 -14.33 -4.28
N ALA A 135 0.30 -13.55 -3.47
CA ALA A 135 -0.57 -12.47 -3.94
C ALA A 135 0.21 -11.26 -4.46
N LEU A 136 1.36 -10.95 -3.86
CA LEU A 136 2.08 -9.71 -4.13
C LEU A 136 2.50 -9.53 -5.61
N PRO A 137 3.07 -10.53 -6.29
CA PRO A 137 3.43 -10.39 -7.70
C PRO A 137 2.24 -10.16 -8.63
N GLU A 138 1.06 -10.62 -8.25
CA GLU A 138 -0.17 -10.40 -9.02
C GLU A 138 -0.79 -9.04 -8.71
N LEU A 139 -0.67 -8.59 -7.46
CA LEU A 139 -1.26 -7.34 -6.99
C LEU A 139 -0.47 -6.12 -7.45
N TRP A 140 0.86 -6.17 -7.31
CA TRP A 140 1.68 -4.97 -7.42
C TRP A 140 1.67 -4.29 -8.79
N PRO A 141 1.79 -5.00 -9.92
CA PRO A 141 1.82 -4.31 -11.22
C PRO A 141 0.59 -3.46 -11.49
N GLY A 142 -0.59 -3.97 -11.19
CA GLY A 142 -1.84 -3.22 -11.36
C GLY A 142 -1.97 -2.08 -10.36
N LEU A 143 -1.59 -2.30 -9.11
CA LEU A 143 -1.61 -1.26 -8.08
C LEU A 143 -0.64 -0.14 -8.43
N ARG A 144 0.55 -0.48 -8.90
CA ARG A 144 1.53 0.50 -9.36
C ARG A 144 0.97 1.37 -10.48
N ALA A 145 0.32 0.75 -11.46
CA ALA A 145 -0.31 1.47 -12.56
C ALA A 145 -1.43 2.39 -12.08
N GLU A 146 -2.22 1.94 -11.11
CA GLU A 146 -3.30 2.77 -10.56
C GLU A 146 -2.75 3.98 -9.79
N LEU A 147 -1.71 3.80 -9.00
CA LEU A 147 -1.07 4.90 -8.28
C LEU A 147 -0.52 5.92 -9.25
N GLN A 148 0.15 5.48 -10.32
CA GLN A 148 0.68 6.39 -11.33
C GLN A 148 -0.44 7.09 -12.09
N ALA A 149 -1.51 6.39 -12.42
CA ALA A 149 -2.67 6.98 -13.08
C ALA A 149 -3.31 8.05 -12.20
N PHE A 150 -3.37 7.83 -10.89
CA PHE A 150 -3.92 8.82 -9.98
C PHE A 150 -3.03 10.06 -9.88
N ALA A 151 -1.70 9.87 -9.85
CA ALA A 151 -0.76 10.99 -9.89
C ALA A 151 -0.96 11.82 -11.17
N ASP A 152 -1.13 11.16 -12.30
CA ASP A 152 -1.37 11.84 -13.57
C ASP A 152 -2.70 12.62 -13.54
N PHE A 153 -3.73 12.05 -12.94
CA PHE A 153 -5.02 12.71 -12.73
C PHE A 153 -4.86 14.00 -11.91
N LEU A 154 -4.09 13.94 -10.83
CA LEU A 154 -3.83 15.13 -9.99
C LEU A 154 -3.06 16.20 -10.74
N ASP A 155 -2.08 15.81 -11.57
CA ASP A 155 -1.35 16.76 -12.40
C ASP A 155 -2.28 17.47 -13.39
N GLU A 156 -3.19 16.72 -14.01
CA GLU A 156 -4.17 17.32 -14.92
C GLU A 156 -5.09 18.29 -14.19
N LEU A 157 -5.57 17.93 -13.00
CA LEU A 157 -6.39 18.82 -12.18
C LEU A 157 -5.65 20.11 -11.82
N ALA A 158 -4.36 20.02 -11.54
CA ALA A 158 -3.56 21.19 -11.18
C ALA A 158 -3.43 22.15 -12.35
N GLN A 159 -3.51 21.67 -13.58
CA GLN A 159 -3.38 22.49 -14.79
C GLN A 159 -4.70 23.14 -15.22
N VAL A 160 -5.82 22.61 -14.80
CA VAL A 160 -7.17 23.04 -15.23
C VAL A 160 -7.72 24.10 -14.28
N GLY A 161 -6.99 24.65 -13.47
CA GLY A 161 -7.47 25.67 -12.54
C GLY A 161 -7.44 27.03 -13.14
#